data_66fcf3cb64da10b929b952f5ac929251
#
_entry.id   66fcf3cb64da10b929b952f5ac929251
#
_cell.length_a   1.000
_cell.length_b   1.000
_cell.length_c   1.000
_cell.angle_alpha   90.00
_cell.angle_beta   90.00
_cell.angle_gamma   90.00
#
_symmetry.space_group_name_H-M   'P 1'
#
loop_
_entity.id
_entity.type
_entity.pdbx_description
1 polymer ?
#
loop_
_entity_poly.entity_id
_entity_poly.type
_entity_poly.pdbx_seq_one_letter_code
_entity_poly.pdbx_strand_id
1 'polypeptide(L)'
;MTWRSVMISRPAKLRREHYSLAIEQEQTAFVPFEDIAVIMLNHREISLTHPVLSACGEYGISLFATGDTHHPSGVFLPFLSHSRATRWLRFQLDMPRPVAKQTWATIVRKKISNQAACLKLAGIECDERLAAYVPRVRSGDSGNVESQAAAFYFARMFGKDFQRGQERWLNAALDYGYAVLRGTIARGLVAHGLLPSIGLFHASEQNAFNLADDLIEPFRPLVDLYVAKRRNPDNAELLPNDKAELIALLNVDMGMPSGVMSALNAIESVVESLARIFESGEEGTLDLPMLIGLREHQRAM
;
A
#
# COMPACT_ATOMS: atom_id res chain seq x y z
N MET A 1 0.27 16.15 10.54
CA MET A 1 1.63 15.56 10.55
C MET A 1 2.04 15.27 9.13
N THR A 2 3.25 15.64 8.76
CA THR A 2 3.70 15.52 7.36
C THR A 2 4.64 14.34 7.26
N TRP A 3 4.12 13.20 6.93
CA TRP A 3 4.87 11.95 6.89
C TRP A 3 5.59 11.79 5.55
N ARG A 4 6.84 11.33 5.62
CA ARG A 4 7.73 11.14 4.46
C ARG A 4 8.10 9.68 4.31
N SER A 5 8.37 9.30 3.06
CA SER A 5 9.04 8.04 2.74
C SER A 5 10.50 8.33 2.46
N VAL A 6 11.41 7.65 3.15
CA VAL A 6 12.86 7.80 2.99
C VAL A 6 13.42 6.56 2.31
N MET A 7 13.97 6.73 1.11
CA MET A 7 14.67 5.64 0.40
C MET A 7 16.18 5.83 0.46
N ILE A 8 16.89 4.78 0.86
CA ILE A 8 18.35 4.75 0.90
C ILE A 8 18.83 3.72 -0.11
N SER A 9 19.40 4.21 -1.22
CA SER A 9 19.81 3.39 -2.39
C SER A 9 21.32 3.36 -2.64
N ARG A 10 22.11 3.93 -1.74
CA ARG A 10 23.57 3.95 -1.77
C ARG A 10 24.13 3.44 -0.45
N PRO A 11 25.41 3.06 -0.38
CA PRO A 11 26.08 2.76 0.88
C PRO A 11 25.82 3.88 1.90
N ALA A 12 25.40 3.51 3.09
CA ALA A 12 25.10 4.47 4.14
C ALA A 12 25.22 3.85 5.53
N LYS A 13 25.54 4.67 6.52
CA LYS A 13 25.43 4.32 7.92
C LYS A 13 24.33 5.14 8.57
N LEU A 14 23.36 4.45 9.17
CA LEU A 14 22.20 5.06 9.81
C LEU A 14 22.42 5.07 11.32
N ARG A 15 22.26 6.24 11.92
CA ARG A 15 22.27 6.40 13.36
C ARG A 15 21.22 7.38 13.85
N ARG A 16 20.84 7.25 15.11
CA ARG A 16 20.00 8.22 15.80
C ARG A 16 20.88 9.36 16.28
N GLU A 17 20.49 10.58 15.92
CA GLU A 17 21.09 11.79 16.47
C GLU A 17 19.96 12.68 16.97
N HIS A 18 19.87 12.80 18.31
CA HIS A 18 18.75 13.44 18.98
C HIS A 18 17.39 12.85 18.54
N TYR A 19 16.56 13.65 17.87
CA TYR A 19 15.22 13.28 17.39
C TYR A 19 15.21 12.99 15.87
N SER A 20 16.38 12.83 15.26
CA SER A 20 16.53 12.68 13.80
C SER A 20 17.26 11.41 13.42
N LEU A 21 16.89 10.86 12.27
CA LEU A 21 17.65 9.89 11.55
C LEU A 21 18.81 10.61 10.85
N ALA A 22 20.04 10.31 11.26
CA ALA A 22 21.24 10.73 10.55
C ALA A 22 21.62 9.66 9.51
N ILE A 23 21.69 10.07 8.24
CA ILE A 23 22.06 9.25 7.09
C ILE A 23 23.45 9.67 6.65
N GLU A 24 24.46 8.92 7.08
CA GLU A 24 25.87 9.20 6.76
C GLU A 24 26.24 8.58 5.41
N GLN A 25 26.53 9.42 4.45
CA GLN A 25 27.07 9.13 3.12
C GLN A 25 28.27 10.06 2.88
N GLU A 26 28.53 10.52 1.66
CA GLU A 26 29.50 11.60 1.39
C GLU A 26 29.19 12.88 2.17
N GLN A 27 27.89 13.17 2.32
CA GLN A 27 27.36 14.18 3.19
C GLN A 27 26.33 13.56 4.13
N THR A 28 26.25 14.05 5.36
CA THR A 28 25.26 13.59 6.33
C THR A 28 23.97 14.37 6.17
N ALA A 29 22.87 13.63 5.92
CA ALA A 29 21.53 14.20 5.91
C ALA A 29 20.81 13.86 7.23
N PHE A 30 19.96 14.79 7.70
CA PHE A 30 19.16 14.61 8.91
C PHE A 30 17.67 14.69 8.56
N VAL A 31 16.91 13.71 9.03
CA VAL A 31 15.45 13.67 8.86
C VAL A 31 14.81 13.43 10.22
N PRO A 32 13.96 14.35 10.73
CA PRO A 32 13.26 14.14 11.99
C PRO A 32 12.43 12.85 11.95
N PHE A 33 12.52 12.02 13.02
CA PHE A 33 11.78 10.76 13.08
C PHE A 33 10.26 10.98 13.01
N GLU A 34 9.75 12.05 13.58
CA GLU A 34 8.33 12.39 13.55
C GLU A 34 7.78 12.65 12.13
N ASP A 35 8.67 13.00 11.19
CA ASP A 35 8.31 13.20 9.78
C ASP A 35 8.36 11.92 8.95
N ILE A 36 8.85 10.80 9.51
CA ILE A 36 9.10 9.58 8.76
C ILE A 36 7.97 8.58 8.99
N ALA A 37 7.35 8.09 7.91
CA ALA A 37 6.43 6.96 7.95
C ALA A 37 7.11 5.65 7.55
N VAL A 38 7.94 5.72 6.51
CA VAL A 38 8.55 4.55 5.86
C VAL A 38 10.03 4.80 5.63
N ILE A 39 10.86 3.82 5.98
CA ILE A 39 12.27 3.76 5.58
C ILE A 39 12.45 2.54 4.69
N MET A 40 13.01 2.74 3.49
CA MET A 40 13.36 1.67 2.56
C MET A 40 14.87 1.53 2.46
N LEU A 41 15.40 0.38 2.86
CA LEU A 41 16.81 0.03 2.74
C LEU A 41 17.01 -0.76 1.45
N ASN A 42 17.61 -0.13 0.42
CA ASN A 42 17.75 -0.71 -0.92
C ASN A 42 19.23 -0.81 -1.37
N HIS A 43 20.12 -1.05 -0.42
CA HIS A 43 21.54 -1.31 -0.73
C HIS A 43 22.14 -2.26 0.30
N ARG A 44 22.94 -3.24 -0.14
CA ARG A 44 23.56 -4.26 0.73
C ARG A 44 24.57 -3.70 1.75
N GLU A 45 25.19 -2.57 1.44
CA GLU A 45 26.18 -1.90 2.30
C GLU A 45 25.55 -0.83 3.20
N ILE A 46 24.27 -0.99 3.56
CA ILE A 46 23.63 -0.16 4.56
C ILE A 46 23.84 -0.81 5.93
N SER A 47 24.36 -0.06 6.87
CA SER A 47 24.43 -0.43 8.28
C SER A 47 23.55 0.49 9.12
N LEU A 48 22.97 -0.04 10.19
CA LEU A 48 22.16 0.76 11.11
C LEU A 48 22.47 0.38 12.56
N THR A 49 22.33 1.35 13.45
CA THR A 49 22.55 1.15 14.87
C THR A 49 21.24 0.76 15.57
N HIS A 50 21.33 0.01 16.68
CA HIS A 50 20.16 -0.36 17.49
C HIS A 50 19.25 0.83 17.85
N PRO A 51 19.75 2.04 18.23
CA PRO A 51 18.89 3.20 18.49
C PRO A 51 18.01 3.63 17.32
N VAL A 52 18.36 3.33 16.06
CA VAL A 52 17.50 3.58 14.90
C VAL A 52 16.30 2.65 14.91
N LEU A 53 16.50 1.34 15.19
CA LEU A 53 15.38 0.38 15.31
C LEU A 53 14.46 0.74 16.48
N SER A 54 15.03 1.16 17.62
CA SER A 54 14.25 1.63 18.77
C SER A 54 13.39 2.83 18.39
N ALA A 55 13.98 3.82 17.71
CA ALA A 55 13.24 4.98 17.22
C ALA A 55 12.15 4.60 16.20
N CYS A 56 12.40 3.65 15.29
CA CYS A 56 11.35 3.15 14.40
C CYS A 56 10.15 2.59 15.19
N GLY A 57 10.39 1.86 16.27
CA GLY A 57 9.33 1.38 17.15
C GLY A 57 8.60 2.50 17.88
N GLU A 58 9.34 3.48 18.44
CA GLU A 58 8.81 4.61 19.19
C GLU A 58 7.93 5.54 18.33
N TYR A 59 8.36 5.82 17.10
CA TYR A 59 7.69 6.75 16.18
C TYR A 59 6.72 6.07 15.19
N GLY A 60 6.50 4.78 15.31
CA GLY A 60 5.58 4.05 14.42
C GLY A 60 6.05 3.98 12.98
N ILE A 61 7.36 3.89 12.73
CA ILE A 61 7.97 3.86 11.41
C ILE A 61 8.09 2.40 10.94
N SER A 62 7.64 2.11 9.71
CA SER A 62 7.97 0.83 9.07
C SER A 62 9.33 0.91 8.37
N LEU A 63 10.16 -0.12 8.57
CA LEU A 63 11.44 -0.21 7.89
C LEU A 63 11.45 -1.46 7.00
N PHE A 64 11.66 -1.26 5.71
CA PHE A 64 11.74 -2.33 4.72
C PHE A 64 13.20 -2.66 4.41
N ALA A 65 13.48 -3.95 4.34
CA ALA A 65 14.72 -4.47 3.77
C ALA A 65 14.43 -5.11 2.41
N THR A 66 15.33 -4.91 1.46
CA THR A 66 15.28 -5.58 0.16
C THR A 66 16.24 -6.76 0.10
N GLY A 67 15.86 -7.82 -0.60
CA GLY A 67 16.73 -8.95 -0.91
C GLY A 67 17.70 -8.64 -2.06
N ASP A 68 18.47 -9.65 -2.48
CA ASP A 68 19.45 -9.55 -3.57
C ASP A 68 18.82 -9.12 -4.91
N THR A 69 17.57 -9.47 -5.13
CA THR A 69 16.76 -9.04 -6.28
C THR A 69 16.22 -7.62 -6.12
N HIS A 70 16.57 -6.95 -5.04
CA HIS A 70 16.06 -5.62 -4.69
C HIS A 70 14.53 -5.51 -4.49
N HIS A 71 13.82 -6.62 -4.40
CA HIS A 71 12.43 -6.62 -3.97
C HIS A 71 12.33 -6.57 -2.44
N PRO A 72 11.32 -5.90 -1.86
CA PRO A 72 11.09 -5.95 -0.43
C PRO A 72 10.93 -7.40 0.04
N SER A 73 11.88 -7.86 0.87
CA SER A 73 11.94 -9.23 1.40
C SER A 73 11.64 -9.30 2.89
N GLY A 74 11.71 -8.17 3.59
CA GLY A 74 11.42 -8.07 5.01
C GLY A 74 10.87 -6.70 5.38
N VAL A 75 10.06 -6.68 6.44
CA VAL A 75 9.57 -5.45 7.04
C VAL A 75 9.70 -5.53 8.56
N PHE A 76 10.28 -4.49 9.16
CA PHE A 76 10.19 -4.23 10.59
C PHE A 76 8.94 -3.37 10.81
N LEU A 77 8.06 -3.82 11.70
CA LEU A 77 6.87 -3.09 12.13
C LEU A 77 6.98 -2.79 13.63
N PRO A 78 6.40 -1.68 14.12
CA PRO A 78 6.32 -1.41 15.54
C PRO A 78 5.64 -2.57 16.27
N PHE A 79 6.24 -3.02 17.39
CA PHE A 79 5.69 -4.12 18.16
C PHE A 79 4.76 -3.60 19.25
N LEU A 80 3.49 -4.07 19.23
CA LEU A 80 2.48 -3.75 20.26
C LEU A 80 2.36 -2.25 20.60
N SER A 81 2.51 -1.38 19.58
CA SER A 81 2.47 0.07 19.77
C SER A 81 1.12 0.59 20.28
N HIS A 82 0.03 -0.17 20.13
CA HIS A 82 -1.30 0.23 20.55
C HIS A 82 -1.61 -0.28 21.97
N SER A 83 -1.93 0.62 22.89
CA SER A 83 -2.19 0.33 24.32
C SER A 83 -3.33 -0.66 24.56
N ARG A 84 -4.23 -0.86 23.61
CA ARG A 84 -5.40 -1.76 23.68
C ARG A 84 -5.36 -2.87 22.63
N ALA A 85 -4.17 -3.34 22.21
CA ALA A 85 -4.02 -4.33 21.15
C ALA A 85 -4.86 -5.60 21.34
N THR A 86 -4.95 -6.14 22.59
CA THR A 86 -5.78 -7.31 22.89
C THR A 86 -7.28 -7.05 22.68
N ARG A 87 -7.76 -5.83 22.94
CA ARG A 87 -9.16 -5.45 22.68
C ARG A 87 -9.43 -5.43 21.17
N TRP A 88 -8.55 -4.83 20.40
CA TRP A 88 -8.66 -4.76 18.94
C TRP A 88 -8.59 -6.14 18.29
N LEU A 89 -7.72 -7.02 18.81
CA LEU A 89 -7.65 -8.40 18.37
C LEU A 89 -8.99 -9.14 18.56
N ARG A 90 -9.66 -8.94 19.69
CA ARG A 90 -10.99 -9.54 19.94
C ARG A 90 -12.01 -9.01 18.92
N PHE A 91 -12.10 -7.70 18.71
CA PHE A 91 -13.01 -7.14 17.73
C PHE A 91 -12.75 -7.70 16.31
N GLN A 92 -11.49 -7.90 15.96
CA GLN A 92 -11.11 -8.46 14.65
C GLN A 92 -11.52 -9.95 14.54
N LEU A 93 -11.32 -10.74 15.60
CA LEU A 93 -11.70 -12.16 15.63
C LEU A 93 -13.22 -12.38 15.70
N ASP A 94 -13.93 -11.52 16.44
CA ASP A 94 -15.36 -11.60 16.67
C ASP A 94 -16.18 -10.94 15.54
N MET A 95 -15.52 -10.45 14.48
CA MET A 95 -16.17 -9.80 13.35
C MET A 95 -17.27 -10.69 12.74
N PRO A 96 -18.53 -10.27 12.69
CA PRO A 96 -19.59 -11.07 12.09
C PRO A 96 -19.33 -11.34 10.61
N ARG A 97 -19.44 -12.59 10.19
CA ARG A 97 -19.21 -12.99 8.79
C ARG A 97 -20.03 -12.20 7.74
N PRO A 98 -21.31 -11.86 7.98
CA PRO A 98 -22.07 -11.01 7.05
C PRO A 98 -21.44 -9.64 6.87
N VAL A 99 -20.98 -9.01 7.96
CA VAL A 99 -20.32 -7.68 7.95
C VAL A 99 -18.99 -7.76 7.21
N ALA A 100 -18.15 -8.77 7.50
CA ALA A 100 -16.89 -8.99 6.78
C ALA A 100 -17.12 -9.16 5.27
N LYS A 101 -18.11 -9.96 4.86
CA LYS A 101 -18.46 -10.17 3.46
C LYS A 101 -18.97 -8.90 2.77
N GLN A 102 -19.74 -8.07 3.46
CA GLN A 102 -20.23 -6.81 2.91
C GLN A 102 -19.10 -5.78 2.78
N THR A 103 -18.23 -5.69 3.79
CA THR A 103 -17.03 -4.84 3.76
C THR A 103 -16.13 -5.23 2.58
N TRP A 104 -15.87 -6.54 2.39
CA TRP A 104 -15.13 -7.04 1.24
C TRP A 104 -15.77 -6.65 -0.09
N ALA A 105 -17.06 -6.84 -0.24
CA ALA A 105 -17.78 -6.45 -1.47
C ALA A 105 -17.63 -4.95 -1.76
N THR A 106 -17.58 -4.10 -0.74
CA THR A 106 -17.36 -2.65 -0.88
C THR A 106 -15.93 -2.36 -1.36
N ILE A 107 -14.92 -3.07 -0.85
CA ILE A 107 -13.53 -3.00 -1.31
C ILE A 107 -13.44 -3.37 -2.79
N VAL A 108 -14.04 -4.50 -3.19
CA VAL A 108 -14.03 -4.99 -4.58
C VAL A 108 -14.70 -3.99 -5.53
N ARG A 109 -15.86 -3.44 -5.17
CA ARG A 109 -16.52 -2.40 -5.98
C ARG A 109 -15.62 -1.19 -6.20
N LYS A 110 -14.93 -0.74 -5.15
CA LYS A 110 -13.99 0.39 -5.24
C LYS A 110 -12.78 0.05 -6.10
N LYS A 111 -12.19 -1.14 -5.95
CA LYS A 111 -11.13 -1.64 -6.83
C LYS A 111 -11.52 -1.52 -8.30
N ILE A 112 -12.66 -2.09 -8.67
CA ILE A 112 -13.14 -2.08 -10.07
C ILE A 112 -13.38 -0.66 -10.55
N SER A 113 -13.96 0.22 -9.72
CA SER A 113 -14.14 1.63 -10.04
C SER A 113 -12.81 2.35 -10.28
N ASN A 114 -11.79 2.07 -9.46
CA ASN A 114 -10.46 2.64 -9.62
C ASN A 114 -9.71 2.05 -10.83
N GLN A 115 -9.95 0.79 -11.19
CA GLN A 115 -9.45 0.20 -12.42
C GLN A 115 -10.05 0.90 -13.66
N ALA A 116 -11.34 1.21 -13.65
CA ALA A 116 -11.99 1.98 -14.72
C ALA A 116 -11.39 3.40 -14.81
N ALA A 117 -11.21 4.08 -13.68
CA ALA A 117 -10.56 5.38 -13.63
C ALA A 117 -9.12 5.32 -14.14
N CYS A 118 -8.39 4.24 -13.82
CA CYS A 118 -7.02 4.02 -14.26
C CYS A 118 -6.92 3.90 -15.79
N LEU A 119 -7.80 3.12 -16.44
CA LEU A 119 -7.85 3.02 -17.91
C LEU A 119 -8.08 4.41 -18.53
N LYS A 120 -9.04 5.16 -18.02
CA LYS A 120 -9.33 6.52 -18.50
C LYS A 120 -8.13 7.46 -18.37
N LEU A 121 -7.47 7.45 -17.19
CA LEU A 121 -6.29 8.28 -16.90
C LEU A 121 -5.05 7.85 -17.72
N ALA A 122 -4.99 6.60 -18.16
CA ALA A 122 -3.98 6.08 -19.07
C ALA A 122 -4.28 6.41 -20.55
N GLY A 123 -5.40 7.06 -20.86
CA GLY A 123 -5.82 7.37 -22.24
C GLY A 123 -6.36 6.15 -22.99
N ILE A 124 -6.73 5.08 -22.28
CA ILE A 124 -7.35 3.90 -22.85
C ILE A 124 -8.86 4.08 -22.73
N GLU A 125 -9.58 3.93 -23.85
CA GLU A 125 -11.04 3.99 -23.82
C GLU A 125 -11.58 3.01 -22.79
N CYS A 126 -12.27 3.58 -21.79
CA CYS A 126 -12.92 2.80 -20.74
C CYS A 126 -14.16 2.16 -21.35
N ASP A 127 -14.09 0.85 -21.59
CA ASP A 127 -15.26 0.10 -21.99
C ASP A 127 -16.27 0.12 -20.84
N GLU A 128 -17.49 0.57 -21.12
CA GLU A 128 -18.61 0.55 -20.16
C GLU A 128 -18.81 -0.82 -19.49
N ARG A 129 -18.30 -1.88 -20.13
CA ARG A 129 -18.26 -3.23 -19.55
C ARG A 129 -17.54 -3.29 -18.22
N LEU A 130 -16.41 -2.56 -18.03
CA LEU A 130 -15.70 -2.60 -16.75
C LEU A 130 -16.53 -1.93 -15.64
N ALA A 131 -17.17 -0.80 -15.93
CA ALA A 131 -18.09 -0.14 -15.01
C ALA A 131 -19.31 -1.04 -14.68
N ALA A 132 -19.80 -1.82 -15.65
CA ALA A 132 -20.93 -2.73 -15.48
C ALA A 132 -20.63 -3.93 -14.54
N TYR A 133 -19.36 -4.19 -14.18
CA TYR A 133 -19.04 -5.17 -13.17
C TYR A 133 -19.37 -4.70 -11.74
N VAL A 134 -19.29 -3.40 -11.46
CA VAL A 134 -19.50 -2.84 -10.11
C VAL A 134 -20.84 -3.27 -9.49
N PRO A 135 -22.02 -3.09 -10.14
CA PRO A 135 -23.30 -3.50 -9.55
C PRO A 135 -23.46 -5.03 -9.46
N ARG A 136 -22.63 -5.82 -10.13
CA ARG A 136 -22.67 -7.29 -10.08
C ARG A 136 -22.00 -7.86 -8.84
N VAL A 137 -21.16 -7.08 -8.15
CA VAL A 137 -20.47 -7.51 -6.92
C VAL A 137 -21.47 -7.69 -5.80
N ARG A 138 -21.72 -8.92 -5.39
CA ARG A 138 -22.57 -9.30 -4.26
C ARG A 138 -21.76 -9.44 -2.99
N SER A 139 -22.43 -9.62 -1.85
CA SER A 139 -21.78 -9.88 -0.56
C SER A 139 -20.74 -11.02 -0.66
N GLY A 140 -19.51 -10.74 -0.20
CA GLY A 140 -18.38 -11.67 -0.28
C GLY A 140 -17.88 -11.95 -1.69
N ASP A 141 -18.28 -11.15 -2.69
CA ASP A 141 -17.99 -11.39 -4.12
C ASP A 141 -18.25 -12.84 -4.57
N SER A 142 -19.40 -13.38 -4.16
CA SER A 142 -19.77 -14.78 -4.42
C SER A 142 -19.81 -15.17 -5.90
N GLY A 143 -19.85 -14.19 -6.81
CA GLY A 143 -19.78 -14.38 -8.27
C GLY A 143 -18.37 -14.31 -8.83
N ASN A 144 -17.33 -14.15 -7.99
CA ASN A 144 -15.94 -13.92 -8.41
C ASN A 144 -15.82 -12.84 -9.50
N VAL A 145 -16.55 -11.74 -9.27
CA VAL A 145 -16.61 -10.61 -10.21
C VAL A 145 -15.28 -9.86 -10.25
N GLU A 146 -14.57 -9.84 -9.11
CA GLU A 146 -13.23 -9.28 -8.99
C GLU A 146 -12.28 -9.86 -10.02
N SER A 147 -12.19 -11.20 -10.08
CA SER A 147 -11.29 -11.90 -11.02
C SER A 147 -11.67 -11.65 -12.48
N GLN A 148 -12.97 -11.64 -12.80
CA GLN A 148 -13.46 -11.33 -14.14
C GLN A 148 -13.10 -9.90 -14.56
N ALA A 149 -13.30 -8.91 -13.68
CA ALA A 149 -12.96 -7.52 -13.92
C ALA A 149 -11.45 -7.34 -14.06
N ALA A 150 -10.64 -8.00 -13.21
CA ALA A 150 -9.19 -7.94 -13.26
C ALA A 150 -8.63 -8.51 -14.57
N ALA A 151 -9.13 -9.66 -15.04
CA ALA A 151 -8.72 -10.26 -16.31
C ALA A 151 -8.99 -9.29 -17.49
N PHE A 152 -10.18 -8.69 -17.52
CA PHE A 152 -10.53 -7.70 -18.53
C PHE A 152 -9.62 -6.46 -18.44
N TYR A 153 -9.44 -5.92 -17.24
CA TYR A 153 -8.64 -4.73 -16.97
C TYR A 153 -7.18 -4.91 -17.42
N PHE A 154 -6.50 -5.98 -16.97
CA PHE A 154 -5.10 -6.21 -17.30
C PHE A 154 -4.88 -6.42 -18.79
N ALA A 155 -5.79 -7.13 -19.47
CA ALA A 155 -5.72 -7.32 -20.92
C ALA A 155 -5.86 -6.00 -21.68
N ARG A 156 -6.63 -5.03 -21.18
CA ARG A 156 -6.77 -3.69 -21.76
C ARG A 156 -5.58 -2.80 -21.45
N MET A 157 -5.08 -2.83 -20.21
CA MET A 157 -4.01 -1.97 -19.74
C MET A 157 -2.64 -2.35 -20.31
N PHE A 158 -2.33 -3.65 -20.34
CA PHE A 158 -0.98 -4.15 -20.66
C PHE A 158 -0.92 -5.04 -21.91
N GLY A 159 -2.06 -5.35 -22.51
CA GLY A 159 -2.18 -6.20 -23.69
C GLY A 159 -2.64 -7.61 -23.35
N LYS A 160 -3.15 -8.33 -24.38
CA LYS A 160 -3.71 -9.68 -24.21
C LYS A 160 -2.67 -10.73 -23.82
N ASP A 161 -1.41 -10.51 -24.19
CA ASP A 161 -0.30 -11.41 -23.89
C ASP A 161 0.35 -11.13 -22.54
N PHE A 162 -0.20 -10.19 -21.76
CA PHE A 162 0.29 -9.88 -20.44
C PHE A 162 0.02 -11.04 -19.47
N GLN A 163 1.09 -11.54 -18.86
CA GLN A 163 1.03 -12.55 -17.81
C GLN A 163 1.80 -12.06 -16.57
N ARG A 164 1.16 -12.17 -15.42
CA ARG A 164 1.80 -11.95 -14.12
C ARG A 164 2.89 -13.01 -13.90
N GLY A 165 4.00 -12.60 -13.28
CA GLY A 165 5.11 -13.51 -12.93
C GLY A 165 6.16 -13.71 -14.02
N GLN A 166 6.01 -13.12 -15.21
CA GLN A 166 7.10 -13.10 -16.20
C GLN A 166 8.19 -12.12 -15.74
N GLU A 167 9.46 -12.47 -15.98
CA GLU A 167 10.62 -11.61 -15.70
C GLU A 167 10.66 -10.46 -16.73
N ARG A 168 9.98 -9.38 -16.42
CA ARG A 168 9.95 -8.13 -17.19
C ARG A 168 9.86 -6.95 -16.25
N TRP A 169 10.44 -5.81 -16.64
CA TRP A 169 10.37 -4.55 -15.88
C TRP A 169 8.95 -4.26 -15.38
N LEU A 170 7.96 -4.48 -16.22
CA LEU A 170 6.55 -4.25 -15.90
C LEU A 170 6.09 -5.02 -14.66
N ASN A 171 6.36 -6.33 -14.60
CA ASN A 171 5.99 -7.15 -13.45
C ASN A 171 6.80 -6.77 -12.21
N ALA A 172 8.12 -6.53 -12.38
CA ALA A 172 8.98 -6.09 -11.29
C ALA A 172 8.50 -4.77 -10.69
N ALA A 173 8.08 -3.80 -11.52
CA ALA A 173 7.55 -2.51 -11.07
C ALA A 173 6.20 -2.66 -10.35
N LEU A 174 5.28 -3.48 -10.87
CA LEU A 174 4.02 -3.79 -10.22
C LEU A 174 4.23 -4.46 -8.86
N ASP A 175 5.08 -5.49 -8.79
CA ASP A 175 5.35 -6.24 -7.57
C ASP A 175 6.02 -5.38 -6.51
N TYR A 176 6.98 -4.53 -6.92
CA TYR A 176 7.64 -3.59 -6.02
C TYR A 176 6.65 -2.55 -5.45
N GLY A 177 5.88 -1.90 -6.32
CA GLY A 177 4.90 -0.90 -5.89
C GLY A 177 3.82 -1.48 -4.98
N TYR A 178 3.33 -2.68 -5.28
CA TYR A 178 2.37 -3.37 -4.42
C TYR A 178 2.99 -3.77 -3.08
N ALA A 179 4.24 -4.22 -3.04
CA ALA A 179 4.92 -4.53 -1.79
C ALA A 179 5.08 -3.29 -0.89
N VAL A 180 5.39 -2.13 -1.48
CA VAL A 180 5.47 -0.85 -0.75
C VAL A 180 4.10 -0.48 -0.16
N LEU A 181 3.03 -0.52 -0.96
CA LEU A 181 1.67 -0.24 -0.50
C LEU A 181 1.25 -1.21 0.61
N ARG A 182 1.45 -2.54 0.41
CA ARG A 182 1.10 -3.58 1.37
C ARG A 182 1.77 -3.36 2.73
N GLY A 183 3.06 -3.08 2.73
CA GLY A 183 3.77 -2.86 3.98
C GLY A 183 3.39 -1.54 4.66
N THR A 184 3.04 -0.50 3.89
CA THR A 184 2.52 0.76 4.43
C THR A 184 1.15 0.56 5.07
N ILE A 185 0.28 -0.24 4.44
CA ILE A 185 -1.02 -0.63 5.02
C ILE A 185 -0.82 -1.46 6.29
N ALA A 186 0.11 -2.44 6.28
CA ALA A 186 0.44 -3.23 7.45
C ALA A 186 0.91 -2.38 8.63
N ARG A 187 1.68 -1.33 8.37
CA ARG A 187 2.07 -0.32 9.37
C ARG A 187 0.83 0.37 9.97
N GLY A 188 -0.05 0.89 9.13
CA GLY A 188 -1.29 1.53 9.59
C GLY A 188 -2.14 0.58 10.45
N LEU A 189 -2.29 -0.69 10.03
CA LEU A 189 -3.00 -1.71 10.79
C LEU A 189 -2.39 -1.91 12.20
N VAL A 190 -1.07 -2.11 12.28
CA VAL A 190 -0.38 -2.31 13.56
C VAL A 190 -0.49 -1.07 14.45
N ALA A 191 -0.38 0.14 13.88
CA ALA A 191 -0.56 1.39 14.62
C ALA A 191 -1.95 1.52 15.26
N HIS A 192 -2.98 0.93 14.63
CA HIS A 192 -4.36 0.86 15.16
C HIS A 192 -4.64 -0.40 16.00
N GLY A 193 -3.63 -1.21 16.28
CA GLY A 193 -3.76 -2.43 17.11
C GLY A 193 -4.35 -3.62 16.37
N LEU A 194 -4.47 -3.57 15.05
CA LEU A 194 -4.98 -4.64 14.21
C LEU A 194 -3.84 -5.57 13.74
N LEU A 195 -4.13 -6.86 13.63
CA LEU A 195 -3.18 -7.83 13.08
C LEU A 195 -3.31 -7.90 11.55
N PRO A 196 -2.23 -7.64 10.79
CA PRO A 196 -2.25 -7.73 9.34
C PRO A 196 -2.58 -9.13 8.80
N SER A 197 -2.37 -10.19 9.58
CA SER A 197 -2.56 -11.59 9.19
C SER A 197 -4.03 -12.06 9.21
N ILE A 198 -4.92 -11.37 9.91
CA ILE A 198 -6.33 -11.76 10.02
C ILE A 198 -7.17 -10.92 9.06
N GLY A 199 -7.46 -11.47 7.88
CA GLY A 199 -8.17 -10.77 6.81
C GLY A 199 -9.69 -10.83 6.93
N LEU A 200 -10.36 -10.02 6.11
CA LEU A 200 -11.81 -10.06 5.89
C LEU A 200 -12.19 -11.17 4.90
N PHE A 201 -11.37 -11.36 3.88
CA PHE A 201 -11.56 -12.30 2.77
C PHE A 201 -10.35 -13.22 2.58
N HIS A 202 -9.14 -12.68 2.47
CA HIS A 202 -7.93 -13.48 2.41
C HIS A 202 -7.69 -14.17 3.75
N ALA A 203 -7.46 -15.48 3.70
CA ALA A 203 -7.34 -16.34 4.89
C ALA A 203 -6.26 -17.43 4.72
N SER A 204 -5.20 -17.13 3.98
CA SER A 204 -4.08 -18.07 3.83
C SER A 204 -3.29 -18.18 5.13
N GLU A 205 -3.09 -19.37 5.63
CA GLU A 205 -2.29 -19.65 6.85
C GLU A 205 -0.81 -19.28 6.68
N GLN A 206 -0.32 -19.23 5.44
CA GLN A 206 1.07 -18.88 5.13
C GLN A 206 1.28 -17.39 4.90
N ASN A 207 0.21 -16.59 4.86
CA ASN A 207 0.28 -15.18 4.57
C ASN A 207 0.14 -14.33 5.84
N ALA A 208 1.23 -13.67 6.24
CA ALA A 208 1.23 -12.76 7.38
C ALA A 208 0.51 -11.41 7.12
N PHE A 209 -0.02 -11.19 5.90
CA PHE A 209 -0.55 -9.90 5.45
C PHE A 209 -1.96 -10.00 4.84
N ASN A 210 -2.76 -11.00 5.21
CA ASN A 210 -4.11 -11.22 4.66
C ASN A 210 -4.98 -9.95 4.68
N LEU A 211 -5.04 -9.21 5.80
CA LEU A 211 -5.83 -7.98 5.91
C LEU A 211 -5.22 -6.83 5.11
N ALA A 212 -3.90 -6.75 5.06
CA ALA A 212 -3.24 -5.76 4.23
C ALA A 212 -3.48 -6.03 2.74
N ASP A 213 -3.56 -7.32 2.34
CA ASP A 213 -3.91 -7.73 0.98
C ASP A 213 -5.39 -7.48 0.65
N ASP A 214 -6.30 -7.50 1.64
CA ASP A 214 -7.67 -7.04 1.46
C ASP A 214 -7.72 -5.53 1.19
N LEU A 215 -7.02 -4.74 1.98
CA LEU A 215 -7.09 -3.27 1.92
C LEU A 215 -6.29 -2.66 0.78
N ILE A 216 -5.30 -3.35 0.22
CA ILE A 216 -4.50 -2.82 -0.89
C ILE A 216 -5.31 -2.71 -2.19
N GLU A 217 -6.35 -3.51 -2.35
CA GLU A 217 -7.04 -3.66 -3.62
C GLU A 217 -7.52 -2.34 -4.26
N PRO A 218 -8.11 -1.38 -3.53
CA PRO A 218 -8.45 -0.07 -4.09
C PRO A 218 -7.26 0.80 -4.46
N PHE A 219 -6.08 0.52 -3.91
CA PHE A 219 -4.85 1.28 -4.16
C PHE A 219 -4.01 0.73 -5.32
N ARG A 220 -4.15 -0.57 -5.67
CA ARG A 220 -3.37 -1.19 -6.76
C ARG A 220 -3.40 -0.37 -8.07
N PRO A 221 -4.55 0.19 -8.51
CA PRO A 221 -4.61 0.98 -9.75
C PRO A 221 -3.73 2.24 -9.74
N LEU A 222 -3.28 2.74 -8.58
CA LEU A 222 -2.30 3.82 -8.50
C LEU A 222 -0.94 3.40 -9.07
N VAL A 223 -0.47 2.21 -8.68
CA VAL A 223 0.77 1.61 -9.19
C VAL A 223 0.61 1.25 -10.67
N ASP A 224 -0.54 0.66 -11.03
CA ASP A 224 -0.83 0.27 -12.42
C ASP A 224 -0.76 1.47 -13.36
N LEU A 225 -1.32 2.62 -12.95
CA LEU A 225 -1.30 3.85 -13.73
C LEU A 225 0.13 4.37 -13.93
N TYR A 226 0.95 4.34 -12.87
CA TYR A 226 2.35 4.72 -12.97
C TYR A 226 3.10 3.82 -13.96
N VAL A 227 2.97 2.49 -13.80
CA VAL A 227 3.64 1.51 -14.65
C VAL A 227 3.19 1.63 -16.11
N ALA A 228 1.89 1.85 -16.36
CA ALA A 228 1.35 2.02 -17.71
C ALA A 228 1.90 3.28 -18.40
N LYS A 229 2.05 4.39 -17.67
CA LYS A 229 2.58 5.66 -18.20
C LYS A 229 4.09 5.64 -18.42
N ARG A 230 4.82 4.85 -17.61
CA ARG A 230 6.28 4.81 -17.63
C ARG A 230 6.83 3.82 -18.64
N ARG A 231 6.05 2.83 -19.10
CA ARG A 231 6.45 1.69 -19.97
C ARG A 231 7.90 1.76 -20.46
N ASN A 232 8.76 0.94 -19.89
CA ASN A 232 10.13 0.76 -20.38
C ASN A 232 10.24 -0.64 -21.02
N PRO A 233 9.96 -0.77 -22.34
CA PRO A 233 9.90 -2.07 -22.99
C PRO A 233 11.26 -2.78 -23.10
N ASP A 234 12.36 -2.01 -23.03
CA ASP A 234 13.70 -2.51 -23.36
C ASP A 234 14.51 -2.92 -22.13
N ASN A 235 14.00 -2.71 -20.91
CA ASN A 235 14.72 -3.02 -19.67
C ASN A 235 14.03 -4.14 -18.89
N ALA A 236 14.79 -5.20 -18.60
CA ALA A 236 14.31 -6.30 -17.75
C ALA A 236 14.38 -5.93 -16.25
N GLU A 237 15.26 -5.00 -15.87
CA GLU A 237 15.56 -4.67 -14.47
C GLU A 237 14.93 -3.37 -14.02
N LEU A 238 14.48 -3.37 -12.75
CA LEU A 238 13.95 -2.20 -12.06
C LEU A 238 15.11 -1.37 -11.50
N LEU A 239 15.35 -0.20 -12.08
CA LEU A 239 16.44 0.70 -11.68
C LEU A 239 16.16 1.41 -10.34
N PRO A 240 17.20 1.90 -9.62
CA PRO A 240 17.01 2.64 -8.37
C PRO A 240 16.07 3.85 -8.49
N ASN A 241 16.10 4.55 -9.64
CA ASN A 241 15.21 5.68 -9.89
C ASN A 241 13.74 5.25 -10.02
N ASP A 242 13.47 4.12 -10.71
CA ASP A 242 12.11 3.57 -10.80
C ASP A 242 11.55 3.22 -9.42
N LYS A 243 12.39 2.64 -8.56
CA LYS A 243 12.03 2.30 -7.18
C LYS A 243 11.73 3.53 -6.34
N ALA A 244 12.55 4.59 -6.48
CA ALA A 244 12.31 5.86 -5.79
C ALA A 244 10.99 6.48 -6.21
N GLU A 245 10.67 6.48 -7.50
CA GLU A 245 9.39 6.97 -8.03
C GLU A 245 8.20 6.11 -7.56
N LEU A 246 8.35 4.77 -7.49
CA LEU A 246 7.32 3.88 -6.94
C LEU A 246 7.04 4.12 -5.46
N ILE A 247 8.07 4.42 -4.66
CA ILE A 247 7.90 4.82 -3.26
C ILE A 247 7.24 6.21 -3.17
N ALA A 248 7.60 7.13 -4.06
CA ALA A 248 7.01 8.47 -4.10
C ALA A 248 5.50 8.46 -4.39
N LEU A 249 4.94 7.35 -4.93
CA LEU A 249 3.50 7.17 -5.08
C LEU A 249 2.73 7.30 -3.77
N LEU A 250 3.37 7.06 -2.63
CA LEU A 250 2.76 7.31 -1.31
C LEU A 250 2.44 8.80 -1.08
N ASN A 251 3.07 9.71 -1.82
CA ASN A 251 2.85 11.15 -1.74
C ASN A 251 1.95 11.69 -2.86
N VAL A 252 1.32 10.81 -3.65
CA VAL A 252 0.42 11.21 -4.74
C VAL A 252 -1.01 11.44 -4.21
N ASP A 253 -1.72 12.38 -4.83
CA ASP A 253 -3.10 12.73 -4.51
C ASP A 253 -4.07 11.56 -4.72
N MET A 254 -4.87 11.28 -3.70
CA MET A 254 -6.02 10.38 -3.74
C MET A 254 -7.27 11.14 -3.31
N GLY A 255 -8.39 10.91 -4.01
CA GLY A 255 -9.68 11.44 -3.59
C GLY A 255 -10.27 10.59 -2.46
N MET A 256 -10.62 11.22 -1.35
CA MET A 256 -11.28 10.56 -0.22
C MET A 256 -12.63 11.23 0.04
N PRO A 257 -13.56 10.60 0.76
CA PRO A 257 -14.82 11.23 1.15
C PRO A 257 -14.63 12.58 1.87
N SER A 258 -13.54 12.73 2.62
CA SER A 258 -13.18 13.95 3.36
C SER A 258 -12.42 14.99 2.53
N GLY A 259 -12.09 14.71 1.27
CA GLY A 259 -11.31 15.60 0.40
C GLY A 259 -10.10 14.91 -0.24
N VAL A 260 -9.20 15.70 -0.83
CA VAL A 260 -7.97 15.18 -1.46
C VAL A 260 -6.86 15.11 -0.43
N MET A 261 -6.16 13.98 -0.39
CA MET A 261 -5.00 13.79 0.49
C MET A 261 -3.96 12.87 -0.17
N SER A 262 -2.76 12.77 0.40
CA SER A 262 -1.75 11.83 -0.10
C SER A 262 -2.21 10.37 0.06
N ALA A 263 -1.71 9.47 -0.80
CA ALA A 263 -1.99 8.04 -0.69
C ALA A 263 -1.63 7.49 0.70
N LEU A 264 -0.56 7.98 1.32
CA LEU A 264 -0.17 7.63 2.67
C LEU A 264 -1.26 7.98 3.71
N ASN A 265 -1.78 9.21 3.66
CA ASN A 265 -2.85 9.64 4.56
C ASN A 265 -4.19 8.93 4.24
N ALA A 266 -4.44 8.63 2.96
CA ALA A 266 -5.59 7.85 2.55
C ALA A 266 -5.55 6.43 3.14
N ILE A 267 -4.38 5.79 3.19
CA ILE A 267 -4.20 4.49 3.86
C ILE A 267 -4.57 4.58 5.36
N GLU A 268 -4.10 5.60 6.07
CA GLU A 268 -4.46 5.79 7.48
C GLU A 268 -5.98 5.97 7.67
N SER A 269 -6.61 6.79 6.83
CA SER A 269 -8.07 7.01 6.87
C SER A 269 -8.87 5.71 6.61
N VAL A 270 -8.42 4.88 5.64
CA VAL A 270 -9.03 3.58 5.38
C VAL A 270 -8.92 2.67 6.60
N VAL A 271 -7.74 2.57 7.20
CA VAL A 271 -7.51 1.73 8.38
C VAL A 271 -8.34 2.21 9.57
N GLU A 272 -8.40 3.52 9.81
CA GLU A 272 -9.22 4.11 10.86
C GLU A 272 -10.71 3.81 10.67
N SER A 273 -11.22 3.95 9.44
CA SER A 273 -12.62 3.63 9.15
C SER A 273 -12.93 2.14 9.31
N LEU A 274 -11.99 1.25 8.94
CA LEU A 274 -12.12 -0.18 9.17
C LEU A 274 -12.10 -0.52 10.66
N ALA A 275 -11.26 0.13 11.45
CA ALA A 275 -11.22 -0.06 12.90
C ALA A 275 -12.58 0.27 13.54
N ARG A 276 -13.28 1.33 13.10
CA ARG A 276 -14.65 1.64 13.55
C ARG A 276 -15.64 0.52 13.22
N ILE A 277 -15.52 -0.12 12.05
CA ILE A 277 -16.37 -1.27 11.67
C ILE A 277 -16.08 -2.48 12.57
N PHE A 278 -14.81 -2.78 12.86
CA PHE A 278 -14.46 -3.84 13.80
C PHE A 278 -14.98 -3.58 15.22
N GLU A 279 -14.90 -2.34 15.70
CA GLU A 279 -15.37 -1.96 17.04
C GLU A 279 -16.90 -2.05 17.17
N SER A 280 -17.64 -1.64 16.15
CA SER A 280 -19.10 -1.72 16.17
C SER A 280 -19.63 -3.14 15.94
N GLY A 281 -18.90 -3.97 15.17
CA GLY A 281 -19.41 -5.25 14.69
C GLY A 281 -20.60 -5.16 13.74
N GLU A 282 -20.89 -3.96 13.22
CA GLU A 282 -22.01 -3.66 12.35
C GLU A 282 -21.54 -3.16 10.98
N GLU A 283 -22.43 -3.21 9.99
CA GLU A 283 -22.15 -2.61 8.68
C GLU A 283 -21.93 -1.11 8.83
N GLY A 284 -20.79 -0.62 8.35
CA GLY A 284 -20.42 0.78 8.44
C GLY A 284 -19.84 1.29 7.12
N THR A 285 -19.60 2.61 7.07
CA THR A 285 -18.96 3.24 5.93
C THR A 285 -17.45 3.04 5.99
N LEU A 286 -16.89 2.39 4.99
CA LEU A 286 -15.45 2.30 4.78
C LEU A 286 -15.02 3.45 3.86
N ASP A 287 -14.13 4.30 4.36
CA ASP A 287 -13.61 5.47 3.63
C ASP A 287 -12.57 5.01 2.61
N LEU A 288 -13.01 4.70 1.39
CA LEU A 288 -12.14 4.13 0.35
C LEU A 288 -11.66 5.18 -0.64
N PRO A 289 -10.38 5.07 -1.08
CA PRO A 289 -9.75 6.03 -1.97
C PRO A 289 -10.31 5.96 -3.39
N MET A 290 -10.35 7.11 -4.06
CA MET A 290 -10.62 7.23 -5.48
C MET A 290 -9.34 7.66 -6.20
N LEU A 291 -8.98 6.96 -7.27
CA LEU A 291 -7.85 7.32 -8.12
C LEU A 291 -8.22 8.57 -8.96
N ILE A 292 -7.47 9.66 -8.79
CA ILE A 292 -7.70 10.94 -9.47
C ILE A 292 -6.53 11.35 -10.40
N GLY A 293 -5.40 10.64 -10.36
CA GLY A 293 -4.24 10.84 -11.22
C GLY A 293 -2.92 10.63 -10.50
N LEU A 294 -1.82 11.04 -11.13
CA LEU A 294 -0.45 10.96 -10.58
C LEU A 294 0.08 12.36 -10.25
N ARG A 295 -0.69 13.15 -9.55
CA ARG A 295 -0.26 14.47 -9.09
C ARG A 295 0.35 14.35 -7.71
N GLU A 296 1.55 14.89 -7.52
CA GLU A 296 2.16 14.97 -6.19
C GLU A 296 1.30 15.85 -5.27
N HIS A 297 1.09 15.37 -4.05
CA HIS A 297 0.29 16.07 -3.06
C HIS A 297 0.98 17.36 -2.63
N GLN A 298 0.37 18.49 -2.95
CA GLN A 298 0.84 19.80 -2.50
C GLN A 298 0.46 20.01 -1.03
N ARG A 299 1.46 20.22 -0.22
CA ARG A 299 1.27 20.55 1.20
C ARG A 299 0.60 21.92 1.30
N ALA A 300 -0.50 22.02 2.03
CA ALA A 300 -0.94 23.35 2.49
C ALA A 300 0.18 23.91 3.37
N MET A 301 0.72 25.08 2.96
CA MET A 301 1.70 25.85 3.74
C MET A 301 1.08 26.35 5.04
#